data_94e0559926197fe4f60eeb7902accdac
#
_entry.id   94e0559926197fe4f60eeb7902accdac
#
_cell.length_a   1.000
_cell.length_b   1.000
_cell.length_c   1.000
_cell.angle_alpha   90.00
_cell.angle_beta   90.00
_cell.angle_gamma   90.00
#
_symmetry.space_group_name_H-M   'P 1'
#
loop_
_entity.id
_entity.type
_entity.pdbx_description
1 polymer ?
#
loop_
_entity_poly.entity_id
_entity_poly.type
_entity_poly.pdbx_seq_one_letter_code
_entity_poly.pdbx_strand_id
1 'polypeptide(L)'
;MVVRVMATGVFDLLHPGHVYFLLEAKKLGDELVVVVARDQTARRLKREPYVPEAMRREMVEALKPVDRAVLGSATDIYATVVQERPNIIALGYDQVWNEKEVERECERRGVPVRVVRIGPLKHDELATRRVVERILERAAQLKGEGGP
;
A
#
# COMPACT_ATOMS: atom_id res chain seq x y z
N MET A 1 16.17 11.13 -18.14
CA MET A 1 16.11 11.02 -16.68
C MET A 1 14.95 10.13 -16.30
N VAL A 2 15.20 9.13 -15.45
CA VAL A 2 14.15 8.24 -14.98
C VAL A 2 13.40 8.90 -13.84
N VAL A 3 12.08 9.00 -13.95
CA VAL A 3 11.22 9.49 -12.88
C VAL A 3 10.74 8.28 -12.06
N ARG A 4 11.19 8.21 -10.82
CA ARG A 4 10.82 7.13 -9.89
C ARG A 4 9.65 7.56 -9.03
N VAL A 5 8.61 6.75 -9.03
CA VAL A 5 7.45 6.93 -8.17
C VAL A 5 7.52 5.90 -7.05
N MET A 6 7.27 6.34 -5.82
CA MET A 6 7.17 5.45 -4.67
C MET A 6 5.73 5.48 -4.15
N ALA A 7 5.15 4.30 -3.97
CA ALA A 7 3.85 4.14 -3.36
C ALA A 7 4.00 3.30 -2.09
N THR A 8 3.17 3.56 -1.09
CA THR A 8 3.24 2.84 0.19
C THR A 8 1.87 2.29 0.55
N GLY A 9 1.85 1.22 1.31
CA GLY A 9 0.60 0.66 1.82
C GLY A 9 0.82 -0.64 2.55
N VAL A 10 -0.24 -1.15 3.16
CA VAL A 10 -0.22 -2.46 3.82
C VAL A 10 -0.42 -3.58 2.79
N PHE A 11 -1.34 -3.40 1.86
CA PHE A 11 -1.65 -4.37 0.80
C PHE A 11 -1.93 -5.76 1.35
N ASP A 12 -2.86 -5.84 2.29
CA ASP A 12 -3.16 -7.09 2.99
C ASP A 12 -3.85 -8.10 2.06
N LEU A 13 -5.16 -8.06 1.95
CA LEU A 13 -5.89 -8.86 0.96
C LEU A 13 -6.08 -8.00 -0.30
N LEU A 14 -5.41 -8.39 -1.38
CA LEU A 14 -5.44 -7.59 -2.60
C LEU A 14 -6.85 -7.59 -3.23
N HIS A 15 -7.26 -6.42 -3.71
CA HIS A 15 -8.53 -6.22 -4.39
C HIS A 15 -8.36 -5.17 -5.50
N PRO A 16 -9.39 -4.97 -6.36
CA PRO A 16 -9.27 -4.04 -7.49
C PRO A 16 -8.85 -2.62 -7.11
N GLY A 17 -9.20 -2.14 -5.92
CA GLY A 17 -8.81 -0.82 -5.45
C GLY A 17 -7.30 -0.68 -5.32
N HIS A 18 -6.61 -1.73 -4.83
CA HIS A 18 -5.15 -1.75 -4.76
C HIS A 18 -4.53 -1.70 -6.17
N VAL A 19 -5.05 -2.49 -7.09
CA VAL A 19 -4.54 -2.53 -8.46
C VAL A 19 -4.72 -1.18 -9.15
N TYR A 20 -5.90 -0.57 -8.99
CA TYR A 20 -6.19 0.76 -9.53
C TYR A 20 -5.19 1.81 -9.00
N PHE A 21 -4.97 1.81 -7.68
CA PHE A 21 -4.02 2.74 -7.04
C PHE A 21 -2.62 2.59 -7.66
N LEU A 22 -2.14 1.35 -7.81
CA LEU A 22 -0.80 1.11 -8.35
C LEU A 22 -0.70 1.44 -9.83
N LEU A 23 -1.76 1.19 -10.61
CA LEU A 23 -1.81 1.58 -12.02
C LEU A 23 -1.74 3.11 -12.17
N GLU A 24 -2.50 3.84 -11.37
CA GLU A 24 -2.48 5.30 -11.40
C GLU A 24 -1.14 5.85 -10.91
N ALA A 25 -0.54 5.23 -9.90
CA ALA A 25 0.79 5.63 -9.43
C ALA A 25 1.85 5.44 -10.52
N LYS A 26 1.82 4.33 -11.25
CA LYS A 26 2.76 4.07 -12.34
C LYS A 26 2.69 5.12 -13.43
N LYS A 27 1.50 5.64 -13.72
CA LYS A 27 1.32 6.68 -14.74
C LYS A 27 2.05 7.99 -14.43
N LEU A 28 2.43 8.21 -13.17
CA LEU A 28 3.10 9.43 -12.75
C LEU A 28 4.58 9.48 -13.14
N GLY A 29 5.17 8.34 -13.52
CA GLY A 29 6.59 8.29 -13.85
C GLY A 29 6.95 7.06 -14.67
N ASP A 30 8.24 6.75 -14.65
CA ASP A 30 8.81 5.66 -15.46
C ASP A 30 8.95 4.36 -14.68
N GLU A 31 9.22 4.46 -13.38
CA GLU A 31 9.48 3.34 -12.49
C GLU A 31 8.61 3.46 -11.24
N LEU A 32 7.99 2.36 -10.84
CA LEU A 32 7.18 2.29 -9.61
C LEU A 32 7.83 1.35 -8.62
N VAL A 33 8.23 1.89 -7.47
CA VAL A 33 8.71 1.14 -6.32
C VAL A 33 7.60 1.19 -5.25
N VAL A 34 7.20 0.02 -4.77
CA VAL A 34 6.15 -0.06 -3.74
C VAL A 34 6.77 -0.47 -2.41
N VAL A 35 6.52 0.32 -1.39
CA VAL A 35 6.94 0.03 -0.02
C VAL A 35 5.79 -0.65 0.70
N VAL A 36 5.98 -1.90 1.05
CA VAL A 36 4.98 -2.71 1.76
C VAL A 36 5.25 -2.59 3.26
N ALA A 37 4.24 -2.19 4.02
CA ALA A 37 4.40 -1.99 5.46
C ALA A 37 4.74 -3.29 6.17
N ARG A 38 5.66 -3.22 7.13
CA ARG A 38 5.95 -4.35 8.02
C ARG A 38 4.72 -4.70 8.84
N ASP A 39 4.63 -5.94 9.28
CA ASP A 39 3.53 -6.39 10.16
C ASP A 39 3.43 -5.50 11.40
N GLN A 40 4.56 -5.16 11.99
CA GLN A 40 4.62 -4.27 13.16
C GLN A 40 4.03 -2.89 12.85
N THR A 41 4.36 -2.33 11.69
CA THR A 41 3.83 -1.04 11.26
C THR A 41 2.33 -1.13 10.97
N ALA A 42 1.89 -2.19 10.32
CA ALA A 42 0.48 -2.41 10.02
C ALA A 42 -0.35 -2.50 11.30
N ARG A 43 0.13 -3.23 12.31
CA ARG A 43 -0.52 -3.32 13.62
C ARG A 43 -0.70 -1.96 14.27
N ARG A 44 0.33 -1.13 14.21
CA ARG A 44 0.31 0.21 14.81
C ARG A 44 -0.63 1.17 14.09
N LEU A 45 -0.67 1.11 12.74
CA LEU A 45 -1.44 2.07 11.93
C LEU A 45 -2.88 1.66 11.67
N LYS A 46 -3.15 0.36 11.57
CA LYS A 46 -4.49 -0.15 11.23
C LYS A 46 -4.89 -1.32 12.11
N ARG A 47 -4.34 -2.51 11.85
CA ARG A 47 -4.69 -3.74 12.56
C ARG A 47 -3.65 -4.81 12.23
N GLU A 48 -3.74 -5.95 12.89
CA GLU A 48 -2.96 -7.13 12.56
C GLU A 48 -3.29 -7.58 11.13
N PRO A 49 -2.30 -7.65 10.23
CA PRO A 49 -2.56 -8.12 8.87
C PRO A 49 -2.86 -9.62 8.84
N TYR A 50 -3.68 -10.04 7.89
CA TYR A 50 -4.01 -11.45 7.67
C TYR A 50 -2.89 -12.17 6.94
N VAL A 51 -2.18 -11.46 6.06
CA VAL A 51 -1.10 -12.02 5.25
C VAL A 51 0.23 -11.50 5.78
N PRO A 52 1.20 -12.40 6.07
CA PRO A 52 2.52 -11.98 6.57
C PRO A 52 3.24 -11.07 5.60
N GLU A 53 4.09 -10.20 6.13
CA GLU A 53 4.75 -9.14 5.35
C GLU A 53 5.54 -9.66 4.14
N ALA A 54 6.26 -10.77 4.28
CA ALA A 54 7.04 -11.33 3.17
C ALA A 54 6.14 -11.76 2.01
N MET A 55 4.99 -12.34 2.31
CA MET A 55 4.03 -12.76 1.30
C MET A 55 3.33 -11.57 0.66
N ARG A 56 3.01 -10.54 1.44
CA ARG A 56 2.40 -9.32 0.93
C ARG A 56 3.35 -8.63 -0.05
N ARG A 57 4.64 -8.53 0.28
CA ARG A 57 5.65 -7.97 -0.61
C ARG A 57 5.74 -8.78 -1.92
N GLU A 58 5.82 -10.09 -1.81
CA GLU A 58 5.92 -10.99 -2.95
C GLU A 58 4.72 -10.83 -3.90
N MET A 59 3.51 -10.79 -3.36
CA MET A 59 2.29 -10.62 -4.14
C MET A 59 2.26 -9.28 -4.85
N VAL A 60 2.63 -8.21 -4.16
CA VAL A 60 2.66 -6.86 -4.76
C VAL A 60 3.68 -6.81 -5.89
N GLU A 61 4.85 -7.40 -5.70
CA GLU A 61 5.89 -7.40 -6.72
C GLU A 61 5.46 -8.09 -8.01
N ALA A 62 4.54 -9.05 -7.93
CA ALA A 62 4.03 -9.77 -9.08
C ALA A 62 2.97 -8.99 -9.88
N LEU A 63 2.49 -7.87 -9.37
CA LEU A 63 1.49 -7.05 -10.07
C LEU A 63 2.13 -6.30 -11.24
N LYS A 64 1.43 -6.23 -12.36
CA LYS A 64 1.95 -5.65 -13.60
C LYS A 64 2.56 -4.25 -13.47
N PRO A 65 1.92 -3.28 -12.79
CA PRO A 65 2.45 -1.92 -12.75
C PRO A 65 3.68 -1.78 -11.86
N VAL A 66 3.99 -2.77 -11.02
CA VAL A 66 5.05 -2.69 -10.01
C VAL A 66 6.37 -3.15 -10.61
N ASP A 67 7.38 -2.28 -10.58
CA ASP A 67 8.73 -2.64 -11.02
C ASP A 67 9.50 -3.35 -9.90
N ARG A 68 9.30 -2.90 -8.65
CA ARG A 68 9.98 -3.49 -7.50
C ARG A 68 9.15 -3.23 -6.24
N ALA A 69 9.12 -4.21 -5.35
CA ALA A 69 8.48 -4.08 -4.03
C ALA A 69 9.50 -4.34 -2.93
N VAL A 70 9.51 -3.48 -1.93
CA VAL A 70 10.41 -3.58 -0.77
C VAL A 70 9.62 -3.51 0.51
N LEU A 71 10.16 -4.08 1.60
CA LEU A 71 9.57 -3.91 2.93
C LEU A 71 9.98 -2.58 3.50
N GLY A 72 9.06 -1.90 4.17
CA GLY A 72 9.33 -0.65 4.85
C GLY A 72 10.17 -0.84 6.11
N SER A 73 10.60 0.27 6.72
CA SER A 73 11.28 0.25 8.01
C SER A 73 10.26 0.09 9.14
N ALA A 74 10.60 -0.71 10.15
CA ALA A 74 9.76 -0.87 11.32
C ALA A 74 9.82 0.33 12.27
N THR A 75 10.88 1.13 12.19
CA THR A 75 11.14 2.22 13.14
C THR A 75 11.06 3.62 12.55
N ASP A 76 11.38 3.78 11.27
CA ASP A 76 11.40 5.08 10.61
C ASP A 76 10.79 4.98 9.22
N ILE A 77 9.57 5.50 9.08
CA ILE A 77 8.81 5.44 7.82
C ILE A 77 9.50 6.17 6.66
N TYR A 78 10.40 7.11 6.96
CA TYR A 78 11.12 7.85 5.92
C TYR A 78 12.44 7.19 5.51
N ALA A 79 12.86 6.13 6.18
CA ALA A 79 14.11 5.44 5.85
C ALA A 79 14.10 4.89 4.41
N THR A 80 12.95 4.39 3.96
CA THR A 80 12.82 3.90 2.59
C THR A 80 12.85 5.02 1.56
N VAL A 81 12.38 6.20 1.90
CA VAL A 81 12.50 7.38 1.02
C VAL A 81 13.96 7.72 0.79
N VAL A 82 14.76 7.73 1.85
CA VAL A 82 16.20 8.00 1.75
C VAL A 82 16.90 6.91 0.93
N GLN A 83 16.53 5.67 1.15
CA GLN A 83 17.11 4.52 0.45
C GLN A 83 16.76 4.51 -1.03
N GLU A 84 15.50 4.72 -1.38
CA GLU A 84 15.00 4.58 -2.75
C GLU A 84 15.10 5.86 -3.56
N ARG A 85 15.14 7.01 -2.93
CA ARG A 85 15.28 8.33 -3.54
C ARG A 85 14.26 8.56 -4.66
N PRO A 86 12.96 8.51 -4.37
CA PRO A 86 11.94 8.76 -5.38
C PRO A 86 11.88 10.24 -5.77
N ASN A 87 11.30 10.50 -6.94
CA ASN A 87 10.96 11.84 -7.37
C ASN A 87 9.54 12.22 -6.96
N ILE A 88 8.65 11.22 -6.92
CA ILE A 88 7.24 11.40 -6.62
C ILE A 88 6.84 10.34 -5.59
N ILE A 89 6.05 10.77 -4.59
CA ILE A 89 5.40 9.83 -3.66
C ILE A 89 3.90 9.86 -3.95
N ALA A 90 3.32 8.70 -4.22
CA ALA A 90 1.90 8.55 -4.44
C ALA A 90 1.23 8.07 -3.16
N LEU A 91 0.25 8.82 -2.68
CA LEU A 91 -0.55 8.48 -1.51
C LEU A 91 -1.95 8.03 -1.94
N GLY A 92 -2.51 7.04 -1.26
CA GLY A 92 -3.89 6.64 -1.45
C GLY A 92 -4.84 7.65 -0.81
N TYR A 93 -6.09 7.65 -1.26
CA TYR A 93 -7.10 8.61 -0.82
C TYR A 93 -7.38 8.52 0.68
N ASP A 94 -7.23 7.34 1.26
CA ASP A 94 -7.56 7.05 2.66
C ASP A 94 -6.34 7.06 3.59
N GLN A 95 -5.15 7.35 3.08
CA GLN A 95 -3.95 7.42 3.93
C GLN A 95 -3.91 8.74 4.69
N VAL A 96 -3.54 8.64 5.97
CA VAL A 96 -3.61 9.78 6.91
C VAL A 96 -2.51 10.82 6.72
N TRP A 97 -1.54 10.55 5.86
CA TRP A 97 -0.39 11.43 5.66
C TRP A 97 -0.82 12.75 5.01
N ASN A 98 -0.24 13.86 5.48
CA ASN A 98 -0.43 15.18 4.89
C ASN A 98 0.63 15.41 3.82
N GLU A 99 0.22 15.78 2.60
CA GLU A 99 1.12 15.94 1.46
C GLU A 99 2.25 16.93 1.74
N LYS A 100 1.92 18.09 2.30
CA LYS A 100 2.90 19.15 2.58
C LYS A 100 3.91 18.75 3.65
N GLU A 101 3.45 18.04 4.68
CA GLU A 101 4.33 17.55 5.74
C GLU A 101 5.29 16.50 5.21
N VAL A 102 4.81 15.59 4.36
CA VAL A 102 5.65 14.56 3.75
C VAL A 102 6.71 15.23 2.86
N GLU A 103 6.32 16.21 2.04
CA GLU A 103 7.26 16.94 1.18
C GLU A 103 8.34 17.63 2.01
N ARG A 104 7.96 18.31 3.09
CA ARG A 104 8.91 19.00 3.98
C ARG A 104 9.89 18.06 4.64
N GLU A 105 9.40 16.94 5.17
CA GLU A 105 10.27 15.96 5.84
C GLU A 105 11.24 15.31 4.86
N CYS A 106 10.79 15.00 3.66
CA CYS A 106 11.66 14.43 2.63
C CYS A 106 12.73 15.44 2.20
N GLU A 107 12.36 16.71 2.03
CA GLU A 107 13.31 17.76 1.70
C GLU A 107 14.35 17.94 2.80
N ARG A 108 13.90 17.93 4.06
CA ARG A 108 14.80 18.02 5.22
C ARG A 108 15.84 16.89 5.21
N ARG A 109 15.48 15.71 4.72
CA ARG A 109 16.37 14.56 4.62
C ARG A 109 17.18 14.50 3.32
N GLY A 110 17.11 15.54 2.51
CA GLY A 110 17.87 15.64 1.28
C GLY A 110 17.28 14.92 0.08
N VAL A 111 16.00 14.54 0.15
CA VAL A 111 15.29 13.87 -0.93
C VAL A 111 14.05 14.70 -1.29
N PRO A 112 14.20 15.73 -2.15
CA PRO A 112 13.03 16.51 -2.54
C PRO A 112 12.06 15.67 -3.37
N VAL A 113 10.79 15.67 -2.99
CA VAL A 113 9.75 14.88 -3.66
C VAL A 113 8.53 15.75 -3.92
N ARG A 114 7.74 15.38 -4.91
CA ARG A 114 6.37 15.84 -5.08
C ARG A 114 5.42 14.76 -4.59
N VAL A 115 4.47 15.14 -3.76
CA VAL A 115 3.49 14.19 -3.23
C VAL A 115 2.18 14.36 -4.00
N VAL A 116 1.65 13.26 -4.52
CA VAL A 116 0.41 13.23 -5.28
C VAL A 116 -0.56 12.28 -4.59
N ARG A 117 -1.77 12.75 -4.32
CA ARG A 117 -2.82 11.91 -3.76
C ARG A 117 -3.68 11.35 -4.89
N ILE A 118 -3.86 10.02 -4.87
CA ILE A 118 -4.67 9.33 -5.86
C ILE A 118 -6.05 9.08 -5.26
N GLY A 119 -7.10 9.41 -6.03
CA GLY A 119 -8.47 9.22 -5.60
C GLY A 119 -8.88 7.74 -5.59
N PRO A 120 -10.06 7.45 -5.02
CA PRO A 120 -10.56 6.07 -4.93
C PRO A 120 -11.02 5.56 -6.30
N LEU A 121 -10.97 4.23 -6.45
CA LEU A 121 -11.62 3.57 -7.58
C LEU A 121 -13.14 3.75 -7.43
N LYS A 122 -13.80 4.19 -8.49
CA LYS A 122 -15.27 4.25 -8.50
C LYS A 122 -15.79 2.81 -8.40
N HIS A 123 -16.80 2.61 -7.55
CA HIS A 123 -17.43 1.30 -7.32
C HIS A 123 -16.49 0.28 -6.64
N ASP A 124 -15.59 0.74 -5.79
CA ASP A 124 -14.74 -0.16 -5.00
C ASP A 124 -15.56 -0.77 -3.86
N GLU A 125 -16.29 -1.83 -4.19
CA GLU A 125 -17.09 -2.58 -3.21
C GLU A 125 -16.31 -3.67 -2.50
N LEU A 126 -15.09 -3.95 -2.95
CA LEU A 126 -14.29 -5.06 -2.45
C LEU A 126 -13.03 -4.61 -1.70
N ALA A 127 -13.18 -3.63 -0.81
CA ALA A 127 -12.12 -3.31 0.14
C ALA A 127 -11.85 -4.55 1.02
N THR A 128 -10.64 -4.64 1.56
CA THR A 128 -10.24 -5.78 2.41
C THR A 128 -11.29 -6.09 3.48
N ARG A 129 -11.85 -5.06 4.12
CA ARG A 129 -12.90 -5.22 5.13
C ARG A 129 -14.11 -5.97 4.59
N ARG A 130 -14.57 -5.65 3.37
CA ARG A 130 -15.74 -6.31 2.77
C ARG A 130 -15.45 -7.76 2.44
N VAL A 131 -14.24 -8.06 1.98
CA VAL A 131 -13.84 -9.45 1.72
C VAL A 131 -13.88 -10.27 3.01
N VAL A 132 -13.35 -9.71 4.09
CA VAL A 132 -13.35 -10.37 5.41
C VAL A 132 -14.78 -10.60 5.90
N GLU A 133 -15.67 -9.60 5.78
CA GLU A 133 -17.06 -9.73 6.16
C GLU A 133 -17.74 -10.90 5.42
N ARG A 134 -17.51 -11.02 4.12
CA ARG A 134 -18.06 -12.10 3.31
C ARG A 134 -17.53 -13.47 3.73
N ILE A 135 -16.26 -13.56 4.07
CA ILE A 135 -15.66 -14.79 4.56
C ILE A 135 -16.32 -15.22 5.87
N LEU A 136 -16.52 -14.28 6.79
CA LEU A 136 -17.15 -14.55 8.08
C LEU A 136 -18.60 -15.00 7.92
N GLU A 137 -19.35 -14.33 7.04
CA GLU A 137 -20.73 -14.72 6.73
C GLU A 137 -20.78 -16.14 6.19
N ARG A 138 -19.88 -16.47 5.25
CA ARG A 138 -19.81 -17.80 4.67
C ARG A 138 -19.43 -18.86 5.69
N ALA A 139 -18.48 -18.57 6.56
CA ALA A 139 -18.08 -19.46 7.64
C ALA A 139 -19.25 -19.74 8.59
N ALA A 140 -20.03 -18.71 8.92
CA ALA A 140 -21.21 -18.87 9.78
C ALA A 140 -22.26 -19.75 9.12
N GLN A 141 -22.51 -19.57 7.81
CA GLN A 141 -23.42 -20.41 7.05
C GLN A 141 -22.99 -21.89 7.04
N LEU A 142 -21.70 -22.13 6.81
CA LEU A 142 -21.14 -23.48 6.79
C LEU A 142 -21.27 -24.16 8.16
N LYS A 143 -21.08 -23.44 9.25
CA LYS A 143 -21.30 -23.98 10.61
C LYS A 143 -22.76 -24.33 10.85
N GLY A 144 -23.70 -23.52 10.33
CA GLY A 144 -25.13 -23.79 10.45
C GLY A 144 -25.57 -24.99 9.65
N GLU A 145 -24.97 -25.24 8.49
CA GLU A 145 -25.31 -26.37 7.60
C GLU A 145 -24.58 -27.64 7.99
N GLY A 146 -23.40 -27.52 8.58
CA GLY A 146 -22.57 -28.66 8.98
C GLY A 146 -22.73 -29.03 10.43
N GLY A 147 -23.91 -28.91 10.98
CA GLY A 147 -24.18 -29.26 12.37
C GLY A 147 -23.63 -30.63 12.75
N PRO A 148 -23.35 -30.85 14.02
CA PRO A 148 -22.68 -32.08 14.49
C PRO A 148 -23.40 -33.33 14.11
#